data_12e0eb33efc3c1d8519b949883532b5f
#
_entry.id   12e0eb33efc3c1d8519b949883532b5f
#
_cell.length_a   1.000
_cell.length_b   1.000
_cell.length_c   1.000
_cell.angle_alpha   90.00
_cell.angle_beta   90.00
_cell.angle_gamma   90.00
#
_symmetry.space_group_name_H-M   'P 1'
#
loop_
_entity.id
_entity.type
_entity.pdbx_description
1 polymer ?
#
loop_
_entity_poly.entity_id
_entity_poly.type
_entity_poly.pdbx_seq_one_letter_code
_entity_poly.pdbx_strand_id
1 'polypeptide(L)'
;MIHVLASIIVKPGKCDILIEHIKSNIPHVIKENGCIEYNPTIDVDYHIDNQTYDENRVTIIEKWENFDTLKKHMHAPHMLSYRENVKDLVENISLKILTNA
;
A
#
# COMPACT_ATOMS: atom_id res chain seq x y z
N MET A 1 6.87 -9.90 -13.85
CA MET A 1 6.20 -9.63 -12.57
C MET A 1 6.68 -8.30 -12.02
N ILE A 2 5.77 -7.51 -11.52
CA ILE A 2 6.05 -6.21 -10.92
C ILE A 2 5.81 -6.30 -9.41
N HIS A 3 6.78 -5.82 -8.63
CA HIS A 3 6.66 -5.71 -7.19
C HIS A 3 6.47 -4.24 -6.83
N VAL A 4 5.60 -3.96 -5.87
CA VAL A 4 5.37 -2.59 -5.41
C VAL A 4 5.51 -2.52 -3.89
N LEU A 5 6.22 -1.52 -3.43
CA LEU A 5 6.23 -1.12 -2.02
C LEU A 5 5.58 0.26 -1.96
N ALA A 6 4.33 0.30 -1.51
CA ALA A 6 3.60 1.55 -1.31
C ALA A 6 3.77 1.97 0.14
N SER A 7 4.63 2.96 0.38
CA SER A 7 4.92 3.47 1.72
C SER A 7 4.05 4.68 2.02
N ILE A 8 3.21 4.58 3.03
CA ILE A 8 2.24 5.61 3.39
C ILE A 8 2.53 6.10 4.79
N ILE A 9 2.88 7.37 4.91
CA ILE A 9 3.05 8.04 6.20
C ILE A 9 1.73 8.72 6.54
N VAL A 10 1.20 8.42 7.71
CA VAL A 10 -0.06 8.98 8.20
C VAL A 10 0.19 9.99 9.31
N LYS A 11 -0.81 10.80 9.59
CA LYS A 11 -0.82 11.66 10.75
C LYS A 11 -0.67 10.82 12.02
N PRO A 12 -0.04 11.35 13.08
CA PRO A 12 0.18 10.59 14.31
C PRO A 12 -1.09 9.93 14.83
N GLY A 13 -0.98 8.62 15.14
CA GLY A 13 -2.08 7.84 15.69
C GLY A 13 -3.15 7.39 14.69
N LYS A 14 -2.94 7.57 13.39
CA LYS A 14 -3.95 7.27 12.37
C LYS A 14 -3.71 5.97 11.60
N CYS A 15 -2.70 5.18 11.97
CA CYS A 15 -2.40 3.92 11.28
C CYS A 15 -3.59 2.95 11.31
N ASP A 16 -4.21 2.75 12.46
CA ASP A 16 -5.29 1.78 12.60
C ASP A 16 -6.48 2.13 11.69
N ILE A 17 -6.83 3.42 11.62
CA ILE A 17 -7.93 3.87 10.77
C ILE A 17 -7.59 3.67 9.29
N LEU A 18 -6.36 4.00 8.89
CA LEU A 18 -5.92 3.77 7.52
C LEU A 18 -5.97 2.28 7.17
N ILE A 19 -5.48 1.42 8.07
CA ILE A 19 -5.48 -0.03 7.85
C ILE A 19 -6.91 -0.55 7.67
N GLU A 20 -7.87 -0.07 8.43
CA GLU A 20 -9.28 -0.43 8.26
C GLU A 20 -9.78 -0.11 6.85
N HIS A 21 -9.47 1.09 6.35
CA HIS A 21 -9.83 1.48 4.98
C HIS A 21 -9.17 0.59 3.94
N ILE A 22 -7.88 0.28 4.12
CA ILE A 22 -7.15 -0.61 3.22
C ILE A 22 -7.81 -2.00 3.20
N LYS A 23 -8.06 -2.57 4.38
CA LYS A 23 -8.65 -3.91 4.50
C LYS A 23 -10.05 -3.98 3.91
N SER A 24 -10.84 -2.94 4.06
CA SER A 24 -12.17 -2.86 3.45
C SER A 24 -12.11 -2.90 1.92
N ASN A 25 -11.02 -2.40 1.34
CA ASN A 25 -10.85 -2.35 -0.10
C ASN A 25 -10.21 -3.63 -0.68
N ILE A 26 -9.54 -4.43 0.14
CA ILE A 26 -8.83 -5.64 -0.32
C ILE A 26 -9.73 -6.57 -1.14
N PRO A 27 -10.99 -6.87 -0.76
CA PRO A 27 -11.85 -7.73 -1.59
C PRO A 27 -12.02 -7.26 -3.02
N HIS A 28 -12.00 -5.97 -3.25
CA HIS A 28 -12.06 -5.39 -4.60
C HIS A 28 -10.72 -5.52 -5.33
N VAL A 29 -9.62 -5.30 -4.61
CA VAL A 29 -8.27 -5.34 -5.18
C VAL A 29 -7.89 -6.74 -5.64
N ILE A 30 -8.13 -7.76 -4.80
CA ILE A 30 -7.75 -9.14 -5.14
C ILE A 30 -8.53 -9.73 -6.30
N LYS A 31 -9.66 -9.12 -6.65
CA LYS A 31 -10.45 -9.51 -7.83
C LYS A 31 -9.95 -8.84 -9.11
N GLU A 32 -9.05 -7.89 -9.02
CA GLU A 32 -8.50 -7.23 -10.19
C GLU A 32 -7.64 -8.19 -10.99
N ASN A 33 -7.73 -8.09 -12.31
CA ASN A 33 -6.91 -8.90 -13.20
C ASN A 33 -5.43 -8.62 -12.95
N GLY A 34 -4.65 -9.69 -12.75
CA GLY A 34 -3.20 -9.59 -12.57
C GLY A 34 -2.74 -9.28 -11.14
N CYS A 35 -3.65 -9.14 -10.18
CA CYS A 35 -3.27 -8.97 -8.78
C CYS A 35 -2.80 -10.33 -8.22
N ILE A 36 -1.53 -10.40 -7.82
CA ILE A 36 -0.93 -11.62 -7.26
C ILE A 36 -0.85 -11.51 -5.74
N GLU A 37 -0.48 -10.34 -5.23
CA GLU A 37 -0.38 -10.08 -3.80
C GLU A 37 -0.75 -8.64 -3.51
N TYR A 38 -1.45 -8.42 -2.40
CA TYR A 38 -1.77 -7.08 -1.92
C TYR A 38 -1.87 -7.15 -0.40
N ASN A 39 -0.77 -6.81 0.29
CA ASN A 39 -0.62 -7.08 1.72
C ASN A 39 -0.21 -5.82 2.49
N PRO A 40 -1.09 -5.23 3.31
CA PRO A 40 -0.73 -4.12 4.18
C PRO A 40 0.13 -4.63 5.34
N THR A 41 1.19 -3.89 5.64
CA THR A 41 2.14 -4.21 6.71
C THR A 41 2.44 -2.96 7.53
N ILE A 42 2.95 -3.16 8.73
CA ILE A 42 3.46 -2.09 9.57
C ILE A 42 4.92 -2.37 9.92
N ASP A 43 5.65 -1.31 10.25
CA ASP A 43 7.03 -1.47 10.69
C ASP A 43 7.07 -2.16 12.05
N VAL A 44 8.05 -3.02 12.25
CA VAL A 44 8.32 -3.66 13.53
C VAL A 44 9.77 -3.36 13.93
N ASP A 45 9.98 -2.92 15.17
CA ASP A 45 11.30 -2.55 15.65
C ASP A 45 11.96 -3.75 16.35
N TYR A 46 13.05 -4.24 15.76
CA TYR A 46 13.87 -5.29 16.35
C TYR A 46 15.21 -4.76 16.88
N HIS A 47 15.39 -3.42 16.89
CA HIS A 47 16.61 -2.78 17.40
C HIS A 47 17.89 -3.26 16.70
N ILE A 48 17.81 -3.40 15.38
CA ILE A 48 18.92 -3.83 14.53
C ILE A 48 19.51 -2.60 13.83
N ASP A 49 20.83 -2.54 13.73
CA ASP A 49 21.50 -1.48 12.99
C ASP A 49 21.03 -1.45 11.54
N ASN A 50 20.91 -0.24 10.99
CA ASN A 50 20.45 0.00 9.62
C ASN A 50 18.97 -0.29 9.38
N GLN A 51 18.21 -0.67 10.40
CA GLN A 51 16.77 -0.79 10.30
C GLN A 51 16.11 0.59 10.30
N THR A 52 15.19 0.85 9.37
CA THR A 52 14.31 2.01 9.44
C THR A 52 13.04 1.62 10.21
N TYR A 53 12.53 2.55 11.00
CA TYR A 53 11.29 2.33 11.75
C TYR A 53 10.52 3.64 11.87
N ASP A 54 9.21 3.57 11.59
CA ASP A 54 8.29 4.69 11.79
C ASP A 54 6.94 4.11 12.23
N GLU A 55 6.49 4.49 13.42
CA GLU A 55 5.21 4.03 13.96
C GLU A 55 4.01 4.55 13.17
N ASN A 56 4.19 5.57 12.34
CA ASN A 56 3.17 6.19 11.52
C ASN A 56 3.24 5.77 10.05
N ARG A 57 3.90 4.65 9.76
CA ARG A 57 4.03 4.11 8.40
C ARG A 57 3.23 2.84 8.22
N VAL A 58 2.51 2.78 7.11
CA VAL A 58 1.91 1.55 6.60
C VAL A 58 2.53 1.29 5.23
N THR A 59 3.08 0.10 5.04
CA THR A 59 3.64 -0.31 3.74
C THR A 59 2.78 -1.41 3.15
N ILE A 60 2.23 -1.16 1.95
CA ILE A 60 1.51 -2.19 1.21
C ILE A 60 2.51 -2.88 0.29
N ILE A 61 2.67 -4.18 0.48
CA ILE A 61 3.50 -5.02 -0.38
C ILE A 61 2.60 -5.60 -1.44
N GLU A 62 2.91 -5.31 -2.73
CA GLU A 62 2.07 -5.71 -3.85
C GLU A 62 2.87 -6.46 -4.88
N LYS A 63 2.19 -7.38 -5.58
CA LYS A 63 2.73 -8.03 -6.77
C LYS A 63 1.65 -8.03 -7.85
N TRP A 64 2.07 -7.68 -9.05
CA TRP A 64 1.20 -7.59 -10.22
C TRP A 64 1.82 -8.35 -11.37
N GLU A 65 0.99 -8.95 -12.20
CA GLU A 65 1.44 -9.75 -13.34
C GLU A 65 2.35 -8.95 -14.28
N ASN A 66 1.96 -7.70 -14.54
CA ASN A 66 2.71 -6.78 -15.40
C ASN A 66 2.36 -5.34 -15.09
N PHE A 67 3.03 -4.39 -15.76
CA PHE A 67 2.76 -2.98 -15.55
C PHE A 67 1.35 -2.55 -15.97
N ASP A 68 0.81 -3.13 -17.03
CA ASP A 68 -0.54 -2.77 -17.49
C ASP A 68 -1.60 -3.07 -16.43
N THR A 69 -1.49 -4.20 -15.74
CA THR A 69 -2.43 -4.55 -14.66
C THR A 69 -2.26 -3.64 -13.45
N LEU A 70 -1.03 -3.28 -13.09
CA LEU A 70 -0.75 -2.29 -12.04
C LEU A 70 -1.35 -0.93 -12.41
N LYS A 71 -1.19 -0.51 -13.65
CA LYS A 71 -1.70 0.77 -14.13
C LYS A 71 -3.22 0.83 -14.04
N LYS A 72 -3.90 -0.24 -14.43
CA LYS A 72 -5.36 -0.34 -14.28
C LYS A 72 -5.79 -0.26 -12.83
N HIS A 73 -5.05 -0.93 -11.92
CA HIS A 73 -5.29 -0.84 -10.49
C HIS A 73 -5.25 0.60 -10.00
N MET A 74 -4.24 1.35 -10.41
CA MET A 74 -4.05 2.73 -9.96
C MET A 74 -5.21 3.64 -10.35
N HIS A 75 -5.97 3.30 -11.39
CA HIS A 75 -7.10 4.07 -11.91
C HIS A 75 -8.46 3.41 -11.65
N ALA A 76 -8.50 2.29 -10.93
CA ALA A 76 -9.76 1.59 -10.64
C ALA A 76 -10.70 2.47 -9.81
N PRO A 77 -12.02 2.44 -10.09
CA PRO A 77 -12.98 3.27 -9.34
C PRO A 77 -12.91 3.08 -7.82
N HIS A 78 -12.76 1.85 -7.35
CA HIS A 78 -12.64 1.58 -5.92
C HIS A 78 -11.36 2.17 -5.30
N MET A 79 -10.29 2.32 -6.08
CA MET A 79 -9.07 2.97 -5.63
C MET A 79 -9.23 4.48 -5.55
N LEU A 80 -9.96 5.07 -6.50
CA LEU A 80 -10.26 6.51 -6.46
C LEU A 80 -11.11 6.84 -5.23
N SER A 81 -12.13 6.04 -4.93
CA SER A 81 -12.95 6.20 -3.73
C SER A 81 -12.13 6.01 -2.45
N TYR A 82 -11.29 4.99 -2.41
CA TYR A 82 -10.40 4.74 -1.28
C TYR A 82 -9.48 5.94 -1.01
N ARG A 83 -8.85 6.48 -2.04
CA ARG A 83 -7.95 7.64 -1.89
C ARG A 83 -8.69 8.86 -1.37
N GLU A 84 -9.89 9.11 -1.85
CA GLU A 84 -10.72 10.21 -1.38
C GLU A 84 -11.07 10.04 0.11
N ASN A 85 -11.38 8.81 0.52
CA ASN A 85 -11.76 8.51 1.90
C ASN A 85 -10.61 8.65 2.89
N VAL A 86 -9.36 8.47 2.45
CA VAL A 86 -8.19 8.48 3.34
C VAL A 86 -7.32 9.74 3.21
N LYS A 87 -7.64 10.64 2.30
CA LYS A 87 -6.77 11.78 1.99
C LYS A 87 -6.41 12.63 3.20
N ASP A 88 -7.32 12.77 4.16
CA ASP A 88 -7.09 13.58 5.37
C ASP A 88 -6.26 12.84 6.43
N LEU A 89 -6.04 11.55 6.26
CA LEU A 89 -5.20 10.74 7.15
C LEU A 89 -3.74 10.71 6.69
N VAL A 90 -3.50 10.92 5.40
CA VAL A 90 -2.19 10.69 4.76
C VAL A 90 -1.39 11.98 4.72
N GLU A 91 -0.15 11.93 5.20
CA GLU A 91 0.81 13.04 5.08
C GLU A 91 1.71 12.89 3.86
N ASN A 92 2.12 11.65 3.55
CA ASN A 92 3.01 11.38 2.43
C ASN A 92 2.80 9.97 1.91
N ILE A 93 2.99 9.79 0.62
CA ILE A 93 2.98 8.48 0.00
C ILE A 93 4.17 8.40 -0.98
N SER A 94 4.86 7.27 -0.97
CA SER A 94 5.89 7.01 -1.97
C SER A 94 5.73 5.58 -2.50
N LEU A 95 5.96 5.43 -3.80
CA LEU A 95 5.87 4.14 -4.47
C LEU A 95 7.26 3.72 -4.92
N LYS A 96 7.63 2.50 -4.57
CA LYS A 96 8.81 1.85 -5.12
C LYS A 96 8.32 0.71 -6.01
N ILE A 97 8.66 0.79 -7.28
CA ILE A 97 8.23 -0.20 -8.27
C ILE A 97 9.45 -0.96 -8.72
N LEU A 98 9.41 -2.28 -8.57
CA LEU A 98 10.56 -3.16 -8.74
C LEU A 98 10.23 -4.26 -9.73
N THR A 99 11.25 -4.71 -10.46
CA THR A 99 11.19 -5.93 -11.23
C THR A 99 12.40 -6.80 -10.86
N ASN A 100 12.31 -8.09 -11.15
CA ASN A 100 13.44 -8.99 -10.84
C ASN A 100 14.69 -8.54 -11.59
N ALA A 101 15.82 -8.58 -10.88
CA ALA A 101 17.11 -8.24 -11.45
C ALA A 101 17.60 -9.31 -12.44
#